data_5ef7b45f2b4866e4bad08e4cc657cc27
#
_entry.id   5ef7b45f2b4866e4bad08e4cc657cc27
#
_cell.length_a   1.000
_cell.length_b   1.000
_cell.length_c   1.000
_cell.angle_alpha   90.00
_cell.angle_beta   90.00
_cell.angle_gamma   90.00
#
_symmetry.space_group_name_H-M   'P 1'
#
loop_
_entity.id
_entity.type
_entity.pdbx_description
1 polymer ?
#
loop_
_entity_poly.entity_id
_entity_poly.type
_entity_poly.pdbx_seq_one_letter_code
_entity_poly.pdbx_strand_id
1 'polypeptide(L)'
;MKKIITFSILSYLLFTINSNAINEGSSENNLENSNFLKIGVLLPLSGKFQGIGESFLKAIQLALYDISNEDVKIYPKDNKGNALNSYLSAKEFEEQGIKIVIGPIFFENLERLGEINKITFISFTNQTKDIPKNTIAFGINIESQIDALKKYFNEIKVSKTLLLSPKSEFSYQSESVAKKDVLKFYRTYSYDANPKTITGEIEKITRYRERKKDLERRIKILEKSDLYKDKNELKKLEQMHTLGEVNFDSVVVIDFDED
;
A
#
# COMPACT_ATOMS: atom_id res chain seq x y z
N MET A 1 65.62 -3.13 -23.81
CA MET A 1 64.27 -2.91 -24.19
C MET A 1 63.89 -3.69 -25.42
N LYS A 2 63.59 -4.93 -25.30
CA LYS A 2 63.09 -5.83 -26.33
C LYS A 2 62.56 -7.05 -25.57
N LYS A 3 61.27 -7.25 -25.49
CA LYS A 3 60.57 -8.52 -25.18
C LYS A 3 59.17 -8.24 -24.61
N ILE A 4 58.24 -7.83 -25.44
CA ILE A 4 56.78 -7.96 -25.18
C ILE A 4 56.07 -7.79 -26.55
N ILE A 5 56.23 -8.72 -27.49
CA ILE A 5 55.36 -8.82 -28.68
C ILE A 5 55.46 -10.27 -29.19
N THR A 6 55.14 -11.26 -28.41
CA THR A 6 55.09 -12.64 -28.92
C THR A 6 54.09 -13.54 -28.23
N PHE A 7 53.09 -12.96 -27.53
CA PHE A 7 52.10 -13.80 -26.85
C PHE A 7 50.66 -13.63 -27.34
N SER A 8 50.45 -12.81 -28.38
CA SER A 8 49.09 -12.53 -28.88
C SER A 8 48.71 -13.26 -30.18
N ILE A 9 49.56 -14.09 -30.76
CA ILE A 9 49.27 -14.76 -32.04
C ILE A 9 48.99 -16.26 -31.88
N LEU A 10 49.25 -16.85 -30.74
CA LEU A 10 49.03 -18.29 -30.51
C LEU A 10 47.63 -18.62 -29.99
N SER A 11 46.80 -17.63 -29.65
CA SER A 11 45.41 -17.85 -29.19
C SER A 11 44.38 -17.90 -30.34
N TYR A 12 44.78 -17.54 -31.56
CA TYR A 12 43.85 -17.48 -32.72
C TYR A 12 43.87 -18.71 -33.60
N LEU A 13 44.74 -19.70 -33.34
CA LEU A 13 44.91 -20.86 -34.22
C LEU A 13 44.32 -22.19 -33.69
N LEU A 14 43.59 -22.15 -32.57
CA LEU A 14 42.96 -23.35 -31.99
C LEU A 14 41.44 -23.41 -32.13
N PHE A 15 40.83 -22.52 -32.92
CA PHE A 15 39.36 -22.47 -33.06
C PHE A 15 38.81 -22.83 -34.44
N THR A 16 39.64 -23.42 -35.31
CA THR A 16 39.21 -23.80 -36.65
C THR A 16 39.55 -25.25 -37.01
N ILE A 17 39.11 -26.21 -36.24
CA ILE A 17 38.96 -27.59 -36.73
C ILE A 17 37.91 -28.27 -35.87
N ASN A 18 36.68 -28.34 -36.35
CA ASN A 18 35.81 -29.49 -36.35
C ASN A 18 34.42 -29.11 -36.88
N SER A 19 34.37 -28.96 -38.20
CA SER A 19 33.13 -29.16 -38.93
C SER A 19 33.24 -30.47 -39.70
N ASN A 20 32.87 -31.57 -39.04
CA ASN A 20 32.48 -32.76 -39.74
C ASN A 20 31.04 -33.08 -39.43
N ALA A 21 30.25 -32.91 -40.49
CA ALA A 21 28.90 -33.39 -40.57
C ALA A 21 28.81 -34.89 -40.25
N ILE A 22 27.96 -35.21 -39.32
CA ILE A 22 27.26 -36.49 -39.33
C ILE A 22 25.77 -36.16 -39.39
N ASN A 23 25.28 -36.38 -40.60
CA ASN A 23 23.87 -36.42 -40.91
C ASN A 23 23.41 -37.82 -40.58
N GLU A 24 22.63 -37.99 -39.50
CA GLU A 24 21.75 -39.14 -39.36
C GLU A 24 20.73 -38.90 -38.25
N GLY A 25 19.51 -39.10 -38.62
CA GLY A 25 18.44 -39.42 -37.69
C GLY A 25 17.59 -38.23 -37.26
N SER A 26 16.49 -38.08 -37.94
CA SER A 26 15.28 -37.47 -37.43
C SER A 26 14.97 -37.97 -36.03
N SER A 27 15.42 -37.27 -35.02
CA SER A 27 14.80 -37.27 -33.72
C SER A 27 13.97 -36.02 -33.67
N GLU A 28 12.70 -36.24 -33.81
CA GLU A 28 11.66 -35.26 -33.50
C GLU A 28 12.04 -34.48 -32.25
N ASN A 29 12.05 -33.17 -32.38
CA ASN A 29 12.05 -32.25 -31.27
C ASN A 29 10.87 -32.56 -30.37
N ASN A 30 11.00 -33.50 -29.47
CA ASN A 30 10.32 -33.49 -28.20
C ASN A 30 10.94 -32.36 -27.37
N LEU A 31 10.73 -31.11 -27.80
CA LEU A 31 10.64 -30.01 -26.89
C LEU A 31 9.50 -30.40 -25.96
N GLU A 32 9.86 -30.99 -24.82
CA GLU A 32 8.98 -31.16 -23.70
C GLU A 32 8.14 -29.91 -23.58
N ASN A 33 6.86 -30.06 -23.84
CA ASN A 33 5.85 -29.08 -23.49
C ASN A 33 5.81 -29.01 -21.96
N SER A 34 6.88 -28.52 -21.35
CA SER A 34 6.87 -28.16 -19.96
C SER A 34 5.87 -27.02 -19.82
N ASN A 35 4.68 -27.35 -19.38
CA ASN A 35 3.56 -26.43 -19.16
C ASN A 35 3.88 -25.48 -17.99
N PHE A 36 4.95 -24.69 -18.11
CA PHE A 36 5.25 -23.67 -17.12
C PHE A 36 4.17 -22.60 -17.16
N LEU A 37 3.63 -22.28 -15.99
CA LEU A 37 2.82 -21.09 -15.81
C LEU A 37 3.75 -19.86 -15.90
N LYS A 38 3.64 -19.12 -17.00
CA LYS A 38 4.37 -17.88 -17.20
C LYS A 38 3.63 -16.72 -16.56
N ILE A 39 4.27 -16.04 -15.62
CA ILE A 39 3.75 -14.85 -14.95
C ILE A 39 4.64 -13.66 -15.28
N GLY A 40 4.09 -12.63 -15.92
CA GLY A 40 4.77 -11.36 -16.10
C GLY A 40 4.83 -10.59 -14.78
N VAL A 41 5.89 -9.85 -14.56
CA VAL A 41 6.03 -8.96 -13.40
C VAL A 41 6.38 -7.57 -13.92
N LEU A 42 5.47 -6.61 -13.73
CA LEU A 42 5.55 -5.27 -14.32
C LEU A 42 5.72 -4.24 -13.20
N LEU A 43 6.94 -3.84 -12.93
CA LEU A 43 7.32 -3.02 -11.78
C LEU A 43 8.27 -1.88 -12.20
N PRO A 44 8.33 -0.78 -11.44
CA PRO A 44 9.32 0.28 -11.63
C PRO A 44 10.68 -0.16 -11.07
N LEU A 45 11.49 -0.85 -11.90
CA LEU A 45 12.80 -1.37 -11.50
C LEU A 45 13.93 -0.37 -11.72
N SER A 46 13.61 0.83 -12.22
CA SER A 46 14.54 1.95 -12.35
C SER A 46 13.84 3.30 -12.09
N GLY A 47 14.63 4.37 -11.92
CA GLY A 47 14.13 5.72 -11.72
C GLY A 47 13.65 6.01 -10.29
N LYS A 48 12.77 7.02 -10.14
CA LYS A 48 12.31 7.54 -8.84
C LYS A 48 11.73 6.47 -7.91
N PHE A 49 11.06 5.47 -8.46
CA PHE A 49 10.33 4.45 -7.71
C PHE A 49 11.04 3.09 -7.64
N GLN A 50 12.33 3.05 -8.02
CA GLN A 50 13.11 1.81 -8.07
C GLN A 50 13.08 1.03 -6.75
N GLY A 51 13.27 1.69 -5.61
CA GLY A 51 13.29 1.03 -4.30
C GLY A 51 11.99 0.28 -3.98
N ILE A 52 10.84 0.86 -4.37
CA ILE A 52 9.54 0.22 -4.22
C ILE A 52 9.45 -0.99 -5.15
N GLY A 53 9.77 -0.82 -6.43
CA GLY A 53 9.73 -1.90 -7.42
C GLY A 53 10.61 -3.09 -7.05
N GLU A 54 11.84 -2.84 -6.61
CA GLU A 54 12.74 -3.89 -6.14
C GLU A 54 12.22 -4.63 -4.91
N SER A 55 11.60 -3.90 -3.97
CA SER A 55 11.00 -4.51 -2.77
C SER A 55 9.86 -5.46 -3.14
N PHE A 56 8.99 -5.06 -4.07
CA PHE A 56 7.93 -5.93 -4.60
C PHE A 56 8.52 -7.15 -5.33
N LEU A 57 9.54 -6.95 -6.17
CA LEU A 57 10.18 -8.05 -6.90
C LEU A 57 10.78 -9.08 -5.91
N LYS A 58 11.47 -8.62 -4.87
CA LYS A 58 12.02 -9.50 -3.83
C LYS A 58 10.93 -10.27 -3.09
N ALA A 59 9.81 -9.61 -2.78
CA ALA A 59 8.67 -10.28 -2.16
C ALA A 59 8.05 -11.36 -3.05
N ILE A 60 7.92 -11.10 -4.36
CA ILE A 60 7.44 -12.09 -5.34
C ILE A 60 8.43 -13.27 -5.44
N GLN A 61 9.73 -13.00 -5.48
CA GLN A 61 10.76 -14.04 -5.51
C GLN A 61 10.75 -14.90 -4.24
N LEU A 62 10.57 -14.28 -3.07
CA LEU A 62 10.45 -15.00 -1.80
C LEU A 62 9.19 -15.88 -1.79
N ALA A 63 8.05 -15.36 -2.22
CA ALA A 63 6.81 -16.13 -2.31
C ALA A 63 6.95 -17.32 -3.27
N LEU A 64 7.65 -17.15 -4.40
CA LEU A 64 7.92 -18.23 -5.35
C LEU A 64 8.82 -19.31 -4.71
N TYR A 65 9.82 -18.90 -3.95
CA TYR A 65 10.69 -19.81 -3.21
C TYR A 65 9.89 -20.60 -2.16
N ASP A 66 9.01 -19.95 -1.40
CA ASP A 66 8.19 -20.59 -0.37
C ASP A 66 7.19 -21.60 -0.95
N ILE A 67 6.61 -21.29 -2.13
CA ILE A 67 5.71 -22.19 -2.86
C ILE A 67 6.45 -23.43 -3.36
N SER A 68 7.76 -23.31 -3.62
CA SER A 68 8.63 -24.39 -4.11
C SER A 68 8.06 -25.13 -5.35
N ASN A 69 7.38 -24.37 -6.24
CA ASN A 69 6.78 -24.91 -7.44
C ASN A 69 7.63 -24.58 -8.67
N GLU A 70 8.28 -25.58 -9.23
CA GLU A 70 9.13 -25.41 -10.40
C GLU A 70 8.35 -25.14 -11.70
N ASP A 71 7.04 -25.35 -11.70
CA ASP A 71 6.17 -25.11 -12.84
C ASP A 71 5.77 -23.62 -13.01
N VAL A 72 6.18 -22.74 -12.09
CA VAL A 72 5.91 -21.30 -12.16
C VAL A 72 7.20 -20.53 -12.51
N LYS A 73 7.14 -19.73 -13.58
CA LYS A 73 8.25 -18.86 -13.99
C LYS A 73 7.82 -17.42 -14.07
N ILE A 74 8.59 -16.52 -13.43
CA ILE A 74 8.35 -15.08 -13.45
C ILE A 74 9.22 -14.40 -14.53
N TYR A 75 8.64 -13.40 -15.20
CA TYR A 75 9.27 -12.60 -16.25
C TYR A 75 9.20 -11.13 -15.85
N PRO A 76 10.22 -10.60 -15.15
CA PRO A 76 10.20 -9.21 -14.74
C PRO A 76 10.50 -8.25 -15.89
N LYS A 77 9.78 -7.14 -15.95
CA LYS A 77 10.00 -6.00 -16.85
C LYS A 77 9.92 -4.69 -16.09
N ASP A 78 10.79 -3.78 -16.47
CA ASP A 78 10.84 -2.43 -15.91
C ASP A 78 9.87 -1.51 -16.65
N ASN A 79 8.84 -1.02 -15.95
CA ASN A 79 7.93 -0.02 -16.50
C ASN A 79 8.37 1.42 -16.21
N LYS A 80 9.51 1.62 -15.54
CA LYS A 80 10.05 2.94 -15.18
C LYS A 80 9.03 3.85 -14.46
N GLY A 81 8.00 3.28 -13.87
CA GLY A 81 6.94 4.01 -13.18
C GLY A 81 6.05 4.86 -14.10
N ASN A 82 5.91 4.53 -15.40
CA ASN A 82 5.06 5.31 -16.30
C ASN A 82 4.17 4.45 -17.22
N ALA A 83 3.09 5.04 -17.70
CA ALA A 83 2.06 4.37 -18.51
C ALA A 83 2.58 3.86 -19.85
N LEU A 84 3.43 4.62 -20.55
CA LEU A 84 3.94 4.23 -21.88
C LEU A 84 4.79 2.96 -21.80
N ASN A 85 5.76 2.92 -20.87
CA ASN A 85 6.60 1.73 -20.69
C ASN A 85 5.77 0.54 -20.17
N SER A 86 4.75 0.79 -19.35
CA SER A 86 3.81 -0.26 -18.92
C SER A 86 3.10 -0.89 -20.11
N TYR A 87 2.59 -0.08 -21.02
CA TYR A 87 1.91 -0.53 -22.22
C TYR A 87 2.85 -1.31 -23.17
N LEU A 88 4.04 -0.78 -23.43
CA LEU A 88 5.02 -1.44 -24.30
C LEU A 88 5.45 -2.81 -23.73
N SER A 89 5.76 -2.87 -22.45
CA SER A 89 6.10 -4.12 -21.77
C SER A 89 4.93 -5.12 -21.76
N ALA A 90 3.70 -4.64 -21.64
CA ALA A 90 2.51 -5.49 -21.70
C ALA A 90 2.31 -6.10 -23.10
N LYS A 91 2.58 -5.34 -24.16
CA LYS A 91 2.58 -5.89 -25.54
C LYS A 91 3.60 -7.00 -25.71
N GLU A 92 4.82 -6.80 -25.22
CA GLU A 92 5.84 -7.85 -25.29
C GLU A 92 5.44 -9.10 -24.47
N PHE A 93 4.76 -8.95 -23.34
CA PHE A 93 4.20 -10.07 -22.61
C PHE A 93 3.11 -10.81 -23.39
N GLU A 94 2.24 -10.07 -24.09
CA GLU A 94 1.21 -10.67 -24.94
C GLU A 94 1.83 -11.49 -26.07
N GLU A 95 2.88 -10.99 -26.74
CA GLU A 95 3.64 -11.69 -27.77
C GLU A 95 4.31 -12.96 -27.24
N GLN A 96 4.77 -12.96 -26.00
CA GLN A 96 5.36 -14.12 -25.31
C GLN A 96 4.32 -15.13 -24.81
N GLY A 97 3.02 -14.86 -25.01
CA GLY A 97 1.93 -15.71 -24.58
C GLY A 97 1.67 -15.68 -23.06
N ILE A 98 2.17 -14.66 -22.36
CA ILE A 98 1.91 -14.43 -20.95
C ILE A 98 0.48 -13.92 -20.79
N LYS A 99 -0.30 -14.56 -19.91
CA LYS A 99 -1.71 -14.25 -19.70
C LYS A 99 -1.99 -13.57 -18.35
N ILE A 100 -1.06 -13.66 -17.41
CA ILE A 100 -1.18 -13.09 -16.08
C ILE A 100 0.04 -12.21 -15.82
N VAL A 101 -0.19 -10.97 -15.39
CA VAL A 101 0.85 -10.01 -15.08
C VAL A 101 0.61 -9.44 -13.68
N ILE A 102 1.59 -9.56 -12.80
CA ILE A 102 1.60 -8.92 -11.48
C ILE A 102 2.17 -7.51 -11.64
N GLY A 103 1.42 -6.52 -11.23
CA GLY A 103 1.68 -5.10 -11.47
C GLY A 103 0.73 -4.53 -12.54
N PRO A 104 0.88 -3.24 -12.83
CA PRO A 104 1.76 -2.25 -12.20
C PRO A 104 1.34 -1.87 -10.78
N ILE A 105 2.16 -1.06 -10.09
CA ILE A 105 1.87 -0.59 -8.74
C ILE A 105 0.90 0.60 -8.77
N PHE A 106 1.17 1.59 -9.62
CA PHE A 106 0.46 2.86 -9.63
C PHE A 106 -0.70 2.86 -10.61
N PHE A 107 -1.79 3.55 -10.22
CA PHE A 107 -3.01 3.68 -11.03
C PHE A 107 -2.74 4.28 -12.42
N GLU A 108 -1.94 5.33 -12.49
CA GLU A 108 -1.62 6.06 -13.72
C GLU A 108 -0.98 5.14 -14.77
N ASN A 109 -0.33 4.08 -14.32
CA ASN A 109 0.33 3.10 -15.20
C ASN A 109 -0.65 2.12 -15.86
N LEU A 110 -1.94 2.17 -15.45
CA LEU A 110 -3.00 1.33 -16.03
C LEU A 110 -3.65 1.94 -17.27
N GLU A 111 -3.41 3.23 -17.56
CA GLU A 111 -4.15 4.04 -18.53
C GLU A 111 -4.46 3.33 -19.86
N ARG A 112 -3.49 2.63 -20.44
CA ARG A 112 -3.62 1.95 -21.72
C ARG A 112 -3.66 0.43 -21.65
N LEU A 113 -3.55 -0.15 -20.47
CA LEU A 113 -3.52 -1.61 -20.32
C LEU A 113 -4.86 -2.27 -20.65
N GLY A 114 -5.95 -1.51 -20.66
CA GLY A 114 -7.26 -1.97 -21.14
C GLY A 114 -7.30 -2.34 -22.61
N GLU A 115 -6.32 -1.88 -23.42
CA GLU A 115 -6.18 -2.25 -24.83
C GLU A 115 -5.60 -3.68 -25.02
N ILE A 116 -4.98 -4.25 -23.99
CA ILE A 116 -4.30 -5.56 -24.03
C ILE A 116 -5.27 -6.66 -23.55
N ASN A 117 -6.12 -7.14 -24.45
CA ASN A 117 -7.25 -7.99 -24.08
C ASN A 117 -6.90 -9.43 -23.63
N LYS A 118 -5.69 -9.91 -23.91
CA LYS A 118 -5.28 -11.30 -23.61
C LYS A 118 -4.58 -11.45 -22.26
N ILE A 119 -4.37 -10.36 -21.55
CA ILE A 119 -3.65 -10.33 -20.27
C ILE A 119 -4.61 -9.88 -19.17
N THR A 120 -4.59 -10.59 -18.05
CA THR A 120 -5.16 -10.14 -16.79
C THR A 120 -4.05 -9.53 -15.93
N PHE A 121 -4.25 -8.28 -15.52
CA PHE A 121 -3.32 -7.57 -14.64
C PHE A 121 -3.78 -7.67 -13.19
N ILE A 122 -2.86 -8.03 -12.28
CA ILE A 122 -3.06 -7.97 -10.83
C ILE A 122 -2.29 -6.75 -10.34
N SER A 123 -2.96 -5.60 -10.30
CA SER A 123 -2.35 -4.33 -9.93
C SER A 123 -2.38 -4.08 -8.43
N PHE A 124 -1.32 -3.50 -7.91
CA PHE A 124 -1.25 -3.09 -6.50
C PHE A 124 -1.88 -1.72 -6.23
N THR A 125 -2.57 -1.14 -7.22
CA THR A 125 -3.31 0.10 -7.01
C THR A 125 -4.35 -0.04 -5.89
N ASN A 126 -4.48 1.00 -5.09
CA ASN A 126 -5.55 1.13 -4.09
C ASN A 126 -6.84 1.74 -4.65
N GLN A 127 -6.81 2.20 -5.92
CA GLN A 127 -7.96 2.76 -6.61
C GLN A 127 -8.79 1.64 -7.23
N THR A 128 -10.11 1.65 -6.98
CA THR A 128 -11.06 0.64 -7.46
C THR A 128 -11.98 1.15 -8.56
N LYS A 129 -12.01 2.48 -8.77
CA LYS A 129 -12.81 3.12 -9.83
C LYS A 129 -11.96 3.37 -11.06
N ASP A 130 -12.61 3.33 -12.23
CA ASP A 130 -12.00 3.66 -13.53
C ASP A 130 -10.78 2.81 -13.91
N ILE A 131 -10.66 1.62 -13.31
CA ILE A 131 -9.65 0.63 -13.69
C ILE A 131 -10.07 -0.14 -14.94
N PRO A 132 -9.12 -0.56 -15.79
CA PRO A 132 -9.41 -1.40 -16.96
C PRO A 132 -10.10 -2.71 -16.56
N LYS A 133 -11.03 -3.20 -17.42
CA LYS A 133 -11.82 -4.42 -17.15
C LYS A 133 -10.98 -5.69 -16.97
N ASN A 134 -9.79 -5.72 -17.55
CA ASN A 134 -8.82 -6.80 -17.45
C ASN A 134 -7.85 -6.62 -16.27
N THR A 135 -8.18 -5.75 -15.32
CA THR A 135 -7.34 -5.46 -14.14
C THR A 135 -8.09 -5.82 -12.86
N ILE A 136 -7.40 -6.52 -11.98
CA ILE A 136 -7.82 -6.80 -10.61
C ILE A 136 -7.01 -5.87 -9.69
N ALA A 137 -7.68 -4.95 -8.99
CA ALA A 137 -7.04 -4.13 -7.96
C ALA A 137 -6.79 -4.98 -6.71
N PHE A 138 -5.54 -5.12 -6.33
CA PHE A 138 -5.09 -5.92 -5.18
C PHE A 138 -4.47 -5.06 -4.07
N GLY A 139 -4.43 -3.74 -4.27
CA GLY A 139 -3.96 -2.80 -3.25
C GLY A 139 -4.93 -2.68 -2.08
N ILE A 140 -4.40 -2.25 -0.94
CA ILE A 140 -5.22 -1.94 0.23
C ILE A 140 -5.99 -0.65 -0.06
N ASN A 141 -7.28 -0.78 -0.33
CA ASN A 141 -8.17 0.33 -0.58
C ASN A 141 -8.92 0.77 0.68
N ILE A 142 -9.58 1.92 0.60
CA ILE A 142 -10.29 2.49 1.75
C ILE A 142 -11.47 1.61 2.19
N GLU A 143 -12.15 0.94 1.24
CA GLU A 143 -13.26 0.04 1.53
C GLU A 143 -12.80 -1.13 2.42
N SER A 144 -11.68 -1.78 2.07
CA SER A 144 -11.13 -2.90 2.84
C SER A 144 -10.66 -2.47 4.23
N GLN A 145 -10.10 -1.25 4.35
CA GLN A 145 -9.70 -0.69 5.65
C GLN A 145 -10.94 -0.41 6.54
N ILE A 146 -11.99 0.18 5.99
CA ILE A 146 -13.25 0.41 6.71
C ILE A 146 -13.91 -0.90 7.14
N ASP A 147 -13.91 -1.91 6.29
CA ASP A 147 -14.44 -3.24 6.65
C ASP A 147 -13.64 -3.91 7.77
N ALA A 148 -12.32 -3.77 7.77
CA ALA A 148 -11.48 -4.28 8.85
C ALA A 148 -11.77 -3.54 10.18
N LEU A 149 -11.89 -2.21 10.15
CA LEU A 149 -12.26 -1.42 11.31
C LEU A 149 -13.64 -1.80 11.83
N LYS A 150 -14.61 -2.03 10.95
CA LYS A 150 -15.97 -2.44 11.32
C LYS A 150 -15.98 -3.78 12.06
N LYS A 151 -15.23 -4.76 11.58
CA LYS A 151 -15.08 -6.06 12.27
C LYS A 151 -14.50 -5.85 13.67
N TYR A 152 -13.41 -5.13 13.77
CA TYR A 152 -12.74 -4.84 15.03
C TYR A 152 -13.66 -4.10 16.04
N PHE A 153 -14.36 -3.06 15.59
CA PHE A 153 -15.28 -2.30 16.46
C PHE A 153 -16.45 -3.13 16.97
N ASN A 154 -16.96 -4.06 16.14
CA ASN A 154 -17.99 -4.99 16.58
C ASN A 154 -17.48 -5.95 17.67
N GLU A 155 -16.23 -6.43 17.54
CA GLU A 155 -15.60 -7.32 18.52
C GLU A 155 -15.41 -6.62 19.87
N ILE A 156 -14.90 -5.38 19.89
CA ILE A 156 -14.64 -4.61 21.10
C ILE A 156 -15.85 -3.79 21.58
N LYS A 157 -16.99 -3.89 20.89
CA LYS A 157 -18.27 -3.22 21.24
C LYS A 157 -18.18 -1.70 21.35
N VAL A 158 -17.44 -1.06 20.47
CA VAL A 158 -17.37 0.40 20.35
C VAL A 158 -18.74 0.96 19.97
N SER A 159 -19.18 2.02 20.63
CA SER A 159 -20.54 2.57 20.46
C SER A 159 -20.55 4.00 19.89
N LYS A 160 -19.53 4.79 20.19
CA LYS A 160 -19.46 6.21 19.83
C LYS A 160 -18.11 6.57 19.22
N THR A 161 -17.99 6.36 17.93
CA THR A 161 -16.77 6.67 17.18
C THR A 161 -16.80 8.09 16.63
N LEU A 162 -15.74 8.84 16.88
CA LEU A 162 -15.47 10.11 16.22
C LEU A 162 -14.63 9.86 14.96
N LEU A 163 -15.08 10.35 13.82
CA LEU A 163 -14.29 10.36 12.58
C LEU A 163 -13.63 11.72 12.42
N LEU A 164 -12.31 11.73 12.32
CA LEU A 164 -11.49 12.90 12.00
C LEU A 164 -10.90 12.75 10.61
N SER A 165 -11.05 13.78 9.76
CA SER A 165 -10.46 13.80 8.44
C SER A 165 -9.89 15.19 8.11
N PRO A 166 -8.75 15.30 7.44
CA PRO A 166 -8.26 16.59 6.96
C PRO A 166 -9.17 17.10 5.83
N LYS A 167 -9.25 18.42 5.68
CA LYS A 167 -9.97 19.04 4.58
C LYS A 167 -9.20 18.87 3.27
N SER A 168 -9.47 17.78 2.56
CA SER A 168 -8.86 17.43 1.28
C SER A 168 -9.88 16.73 0.38
N GLU A 169 -9.66 16.72 -0.92
CA GLU A 169 -10.54 16.03 -1.87
C GLU A 169 -10.61 14.52 -1.59
N PHE A 170 -9.49 13.92 -1.26
CA PHE A 170 -9.44 12.51 -0.89
C PHE A 170 -10.21 12.22 0.42
N SER A 171 -10.15 13.09 1.40
CA SER A 171 -10.91 12.93 2.64
C SER A 171 -12.40 12.88 2.38
N TYR A 172 -12.92 13.67 1.45
CA TYR A 172 -14.33 13.62 1.06
C TYR A 172 -14.73 12.28 0.45
N GLN A 173 -13.85 11.68 -0.36
CA GLN A 173 -14.08 10.35 -0.94
C GLN A 173 -14.08 9.28 0.16
N SER A 174 -13.08 9.32 1.03
CA SER A 174 -12.95 8.38 2.16
C SER A 174 -14.10 8.49 3.15
N GLU A 175 -14.54 9.70 3.47
CA GLU A 175 -15.73 9.93 4.29
C GLU A 175 -17.00 9.40 3.63
N SER A 176 -17.13 9.54 2.32
CA SER A 176 -18.27 9.01 1.56
C SER A 176 -18.36 7.50 1.66
N VAL A 177 -17.24 6.79 1.55
CA VAL A 177 -17.16 5.33 1.72
C VAL A 177 -17.49 4.96 3.16
N ALA A 178 -16.85 5.60 4.14
CA ALA A 178 -17.07 5.33 5.56
C ALA A 178 -18.54 5.55 5.99
N LYS A 179 -19.22 6.54 5.41
CA LYS A 179 -20.64 6.83 5.68
C LYS A 179 -21.59 5.83 5.01
N LYS A 180 -21.24 5.28 3.84
CA LYS A 180 -22.07 4.29 3.14
C LYS A 180 -22.11 2.94 3.85
N ASP A 181 -21.01 2.53 4.46
CA ASP A 181 -20.82 1.17 4.97
C ASP A 181 -21.07 0.98 6.47
N VAL A 182 -21.99 1.73 7.07
CA VAL A 182 -22.54 1.32 8.38
C VAL A 182 -21.59 1.46 9.59
N LEU A 183 -20.43 2.09 9.46
CA LEU A 183 -19.82 2.67 10.66
C LEU A 183 -20.71 3.84 11.08
N LYS A 184 -21.57 3.63 12.08
CA LYS A 184 -22.37 4.70 12.67
C LYS A 184 -21.44 5.61 13.45
N PHE A 185 -20.75 6.51 12.74
CA PHE A 185 -19.98 7.52 13.43
C PHE A 185 -20.92 8.39 14.27
N TYR A 186 -20.57 8.55 15.51
CA TYR A 186 -21.26 9.46 16.42
C TYR A 186 -21.17 10.90 15.90
N ARG A 187 -19.98 11.28 15.40
CA ARG A 187 -19.73 12.58 14.79
C ARG A 187 -18.57 12.48 13.79
N THR A 188 -18.68 13.21 12.68
CA THR A 188 -17.58 13.47 11.75
C THR A 188 -17.10 14.90 11.93
N TYR A 189 -15.80 15.09 11.92
CA TYR A 189 -15.17 16.40 12.03
C TYR A 189 -14.03 16.52 11.00
N SER A 190 -14.12 17.56 10.16
CA SER A 190 -13.06 17.89 9.19
C SER A 190 -12.19 19.00 9.76
N TYR A 191 -10.89 18.81 9.78
CA TYR A 191 -9.91 19.74 10.34
C TYR A 191 -8.93 20.26 9.29
N ASP A 192 -8.31 21.41 9.55
CA ASP A 192 -7.19 21.90 8.76
C ASP A 192 -5.92 21.15 9.15
N ALA A 193 -5.29 20.48 8.18
CA ALA A 193 -4.04 19.73 8.36
C ALA A 193 -2.83 20.66 8.55
N ASN A 194 -2.97 21.68 9.40
CA ASN A 194 -1.90 22.61 9.75
C ASN A 194 -1.39 22.29 11.16
N PRO A 195 -0.12 21.87 11.30
CA PRO A 195 0.45 21.52 12.61
C PRO A 195 0.32 22.60 13.67
N LYS A 196 0.24 23.88 13.28
CA LYS A 196 0.09 25.02 14.20
C LYS A 196 -1.32 25.15 14.78
N THR A 197 -2.34 24.66 14.09
CA THR A 197 -3.75 24.83 14.47
C THR A 197 -4.39 23.55 15.00
N ILE A 198 -3.81 22.38 14.72
CA ILE A 198 -4.39 21.08 15.05
C ILE A 198 -4.70 20.93 16.54
N THR A 199 -3.81 21.38 17.42
CA THR A 199 -4.05 21.34 18.89
C THR A 199 -5.31 22.09 19.26
N GLY A 200 -5.51 23.29 18.71
CA GLY A 200 -6.71 24.11 18.97
C GLY A 200 -7.99 23.45 18.45
N GLU A 201 -7.92 22.74 17.33
CA GLU A 201 -9.07 21.99 16.79
C GLU A 201 -9.41 20.80 17.69
N ILE A 202 -8.44 20.05 18.18
CA ILE A 202 -8.64 18.94 19.12
C ILE A 202 -9.22 19.46 20.45
N GLU A 203 -8.73 20.58 20.96
CA GLU A 203 -9.29 21.21 22.17
C GLU A 203 -10.77 21.57 22.00
N LYS A 204 -11.19 22.07 20.82
CA LYS A 204 -12.61 22.37 20.53
C LYS A 204 -13.45 21.09 20.49
N ILE A 205 -13.00 20.07 19.76
CA ILE A 205 -13.72 18.80 19.60
C ILE A 205 -13.94 18.11 20.95
N THR A 206 -12.91 18.12 21.79
CA THR A 206 -12.92 17.51 23.12
C THR A 206 -13.54 18.41 24.20
N ARG A 207 -13.84 19.65 23.87
CA ARG A 207 -14.25 20.68 24.83
C ARG A 207 -13.24 20.83 25.99
N TYR A 208 -11.96 20.66 25.69
CA TYR A 208 -10.90 20.61 26.70
C TYR A 208 -10.88 21.85 27.60
N ARG A 209 -10.96 23.05 27.01
CA ARG A 209 -10.90 24.32 27.77
C ARG A 209 -12.07 24.50 28.72
N GLU A 210 -13.27 24.10 28.29
CA GLU A 210 -14.48 24.17 29.12
C GLU A 210 -14.39 23.18 30.28
N ARG A 211 -14.03 21.93 30.00
CA ARG A 211 -13.86 20.88 31.01
C ARG A 211 -12.75 21.21 32.00
N LYS A 212 -11.68 21.87 31.55
CA LYS A 212 -10.60 22.37 32.41
C LYS A 212 -11.10 23.47 33.34
N LYS A 213 -11.85 24.46 32.82
CA LYS A 213 -12.46 25.52 33.63
C LYS A 213 -13.46 24.96 34.66
N ASP A 214 -14.20 23.93 34.29
CA ASP A 214 -15.13 23.28 35.21
C ASP A 214 -14.40 22.57 36.35
N LEU A 215 -13.26 21.91 36.03
CA LEU A 215 -12.38 21.32 37.04
C LEU A 215 -11.85 22.38 38.01
N GLU A 216 -11.27 23.46 37.49
CA GLU A 216 -10.75 24.57 38.30
C GLU A 216 -11.84 25.18 39.19
N ARG A 217 -13.05 25.36 38.68
CA ARG A 217 -14.20 25.84 39.45
C ARG A 217 -14.58 24.88 40.56
N ARG A 218 -14.61 23.57 40.27
CA ARG A 218 -14.95 22.56 41.27
C ARG A 218 -13.91 22.47 42.38
N ILE A 219 -12.62 22.52 42.04
CA ILE A 219 -11.51 22.58 43.01
C ILE A 219 -11.68 23.79 43.96
N LYS A 220 -11.89 25.00 43.39
CA LYS A 220 -12.07 26.23 44.20
C LYS A 220 -13.26 26.16 45.15
N ILE A 221 -14.32 25.42 44.82
CA ILE A 221 -15.46 25.22 45.69
C ILE A 221 -15.09 24.29 46.86
N LEU A 222 -14.40 23.18 46.55
CA LEU A 222 -13.99 22.17 47.53
C LEU A 222 -12.92 22.67 48.50
N GLU A 223 -12.00 23.53 48.03
CA GLU A 223 -10.99 24.18 48.88
C GLU A 223 -11.60 24.99 50.05
N LYS A 224 -12.84 25.48 49.88
CA LYS A 224 -13.54 26.25 50.88
C LYS A 224 -14.37 25.39 51.83
N SER A 225 -14.37 24.08 51.64
CA SER A 225 -15.15 23.15 52.45
C SER A 225 -14.30 22.49 53.53
N ASP A 226 -14.80 22.44 54.74
CA ASP A 226 -14.16 21.74 55.85
C ASP A 226 -14.55 20.28 55.97
N LEU A 227 -15.47 19.81 55.13
CA LEU A 227 -15.97 18.45 55.16
C LEU A 227 -14.91 17.42 54.71
N TYR A 228 -14.75 16.37 55.48
CA TYR A 228 -13.81 15.30 55.20
C TYR A 228 -14.03 14.66 53.83
N LYS A 229 -15.28 14.48 53.40
CA LYS A 229 -15.66 13.95 52.10
C LYS A 229 -15.13 14.83 50.94
N ASP A 230 -15.25 16.16 51.13
CA ASP A 230 -14.83 17.13 50.13
C ASP A 230 -13.30 17.17 50.00
N LYS A 231 -12.56 16.99 51.10
CA LYS A 231 -11.09 16.86 51.07
C LYS A 231 -10.62 15.64 50.32
N ASN A 232 -11.33 14.53 50.38
CA ASN A 232 -11.00 13.33 49.61
C ASN A 232 -11.34 13.49 48.11
N GLU A 233 -12.43 14.18 47.77
CA GLU A 233 -12.78 14.52 46.40
C GLU A 233 -11.74 15.49 45.82
N LEU A 234 -11.35 16.52 46.57
CA LEU A 234 -10.31 17.50 46.18
C LEU A 234 -9.01 16.80 45.75
N LYS A 235 -8.50 15.91 46.60
CA LYS A 235 -7.27 15.14 46.28
C LYS A 235 -7.35 14.36 44.97
N LYS A 236 -8.54 13.85 44.61
CA LYS A 236 -8.75 13.15 43.33
C LYS A 236 -8.77 14.11 42.15
N LEU A 237 -9.45 15.26 42.32
CA LEU A 237 -9.58 16.27 41.28
C LEU A 237 -8.25 16.97 40.95
N GLU A 238 -7.39 17.19 41.97
CA GLU A 238 -6.05 17.76 41.79
C GLU A 238 -5.13 16.91 40.88
N GLN A 239 -5.44 15.60 40.76
CA GLN A 239 -4.68 14.69 39.86
C GLN A 239 -5.24 14.64 38.44
N MET A 240 -6.38 15.31 38.19
CA MET A 240 -7.05 15.30 36.88
C MET A 240 -6.62 16.50 36.05
N HIS A 241 -6.65 16.33 34.74
CA HIS A 241 -6.40 17.41 33.78
C HIS A 241 -7.68 18.16 33.38
N THR A 242 -8.81 17.48 33.40
CA THR A 242 -10.14 18.03 33.06
C THR A 242 -11.24 17.33 33.87
N LEU A 243 -12.37 18.01 34.07
CA LEU A 243 -13.56 17.41 34.70
C LEU A 243 -14.40 16.67 33.63
N GLY A 244 -14.87 15.48 33.97
CA GLY A 244 -15.70 14.66 33.09
C GLY A 244 -14.94 14.00 31.96
N GLU A 245 -15.63 13.22 31.15
CA GLU A 245 -15.10 12.47 30.04
C GLU A 245 -15.49 13.10 28.69
N VAL A 246 -14.78 12.72 27.62
CA VAL A 246 -15.20 13.05 26.26
C VAL A 246 -16.44 12.22 25.89
N ASN A 247 -17.25 12.73 24.96
CA ASN A 247 -18.52 12.06 24.59
C ASN A 247 -18.34 11.07 23.42
N PHE A 248 -17.20 10.42 23.36
CA PHE A 248 -16.88 9.34 22.41
C PHE A 248 -15.89 8.37 23.07
N ASP A 249 -15.94 7.12 22.65
CA ASP A 249 -15.11 6.02 23.17
C ASP A 249 -14.00 5.59 22.20
N SER A 250 -14.05 6.07 20.96
CA SER A 250 -13.05 5.78 19.94
C SER A 250 -12.92 6.92 18.93
N VAL A 251 -11.77 6.95 18.26
CA VAL A 251 -11.45 7.91 17.20
C VAL A 251 -10.87 7.16 16.00
N VAL A 252 -11.40 7.46 14.83
CA VAL A 252 -10.80 7.09 13.54
C VAL A 252 -10.25 8.36 12.92
N VAL A 253 -8.99 8.33 12.58
CA VAL A 253 -8.31 9.41 11.86
C VAL A 253 -8.04 8.93 10.44
N ILE A 254 -8.55 9.68 9.46
CA ILE A 254 -8.17 9.52 8.06
C ILE A 254 -7.06 10.54 7.82
N ASP A 255 -5.88 10.07 7.51
CA ASP A 255 -4.75 10.93 7.21
C ASP A 255 -3.97 10.40 6.00
N PHE A 256 -3.25 11.28 5.33
CA PHE A 256 -2.35 10.96 4.24
C PHE A 256 -1.02 11.61 4.58
N ASP A 257 -0.07 10.78 4.84
CA ASP A 257 1.31 11.18 4.89
C ASP A 257 1.89 10.98 3.48
N GLU A 258 2.14 12.08 2.79
CA GLU A 258 2.87 12.10 1.53
C GLU A 258 4.35 12.44 1.75
N ASP A 259 4.79 12.63 2.99
CA ASP A 259 6.18 13.01 3.32
C ASP A 259 7.08 11.82 3.63
#